data_7a82009fe2565ff05652eb01931860a9
#
_entry.id   7a82009fe2565ff05652eb01931860a9
#
_cell.length_a   1.000
_cell.length_b   1.000
_cell.length_c   1.000
_cell.angle_alpha   90.00
_cell.angle_beta   90.00
_cell.angle_gamma   90.00
#
_symmetry.space_group_name_H-M   'P 1'
#
loop_
_entity.id
_entity.type
_entity.pdbx_description
1 polymer ?
#
loop_
_entity_poly.entity_id
_entity_poly.type
_entity_poly.pdbx_seq_one_letter_code
_entity_poly.pdbx_strand_id
1 'polypeptide(L)'
;MKGKKIILALSIVSIIGIFTGCGPNQGSKDSEKSAGTDNTTVRVGFFPNITHSQALVGREQNTFQKALGDNHKIEWKQFNAGSSEIEAFLAGALDIGYIGPGPAINGYTKSKGDIQIIAGATDAGAILVSRKDLPIKDVKALDGKKVAVPQFGNTQDLSLRYLLTQNGLKDKTKGGTVEIVQADNPDIKTLLDKKQIDAALVPEPWGSRLVKEVGANVVLDYDKVWREGKYPTAVIIVRKEFLQKHADIVENFLKAHVDLTDYINKNSNEASDVVNKQITDLTKKSLSKDILDSAFKRLTVTNNPEKDATIEMVNLSVTTGFLKQAPDTKDLVNLDLLNKVLKEKGQKEIQ
;
A
#
# COMPACT_ATOMS: atom_id res chain seq x y z
N MET A 1 4.61 56.46 31.63
CA MET A 1 3.29 56.86 32.20
C MET A 1 2.47 55.58 32.36
N LYS A 2 2.28 55.19 33.65
CA LYS A 2 1.06 54.65 34.31
C LYS A 2 0.27 53.61 33.48
N GLY A 3 0.25 52.28 33.70
CA GLY A 3 -0.04 51.62 35.00
C GLY A 3 -1.53 51.39 35.17
N LYS A 4 -2.01 50.11 34.98
CA LYS A 4 -3.18 49.64 35.72
C LYS A 4 -3.16 48.10 35.76
N LYS A 5 -2.81 47.60 36.96
CA LYS A 5 -3.10 46.23 37.41
C LYS A 5 -4.57 46.16 37.79
N ILE A 6 -5.26 45.12 37.41
CA ILE A 6 -6.53 44.73 38.02
C ILE A 6 -6.40 43.31 38.52
N ILE A 7 -6.42 43.21 39.86
CA ILE A 7 -6.55 42.02 40.66
C ILE A 7 -8.06 41.83 40.86
N LEU A 8 -8.58 40.65 40.63
CA LEU A 8 -9.89 40.28 41.18
C LEU A 8 -9.85 38.88 41.80
N ALA A 9 -10.43 38.88 42.96
CA ALA A 9 -10.23 37.90 44.03
C ALA A 9 -11.11 36.65 43.89
N LEU A 10 -10.61 35.62 44.60
CA LEU A 10 -11.24 34.38 45.05
C LEU A 10 -12.69 34.54 45.58
N SER A 11 -13.53 33.56 45.32
CA SER A 11 -14.60 33.17 46.21
C SER A 11 -14.77 31.66 46.20
N ILE A 12 -14.37 31.07 47.31
CA ILE A 12 -14.56 29.66 47.70
C ILE A 12 -15.97 29.56 48.29
N VAL A 13 -16.78 28.63 47.81
CA VAL A 13 -17.97 28.18 48.59
C VAL A 13 -17.91 26.67 48.71
N SER A 14 -17.59 26.26 49.96
CA SER A 14 -17.70 24.85 50.42
C SER A 14 -19.13 24.57 50.84
N ILE A 15 -19.72 23.52 50.34
CA ILE A 15 -20.90 22.90 50.91
C ILE A 15 -20.60 21.44 51.24
N ILE A 16 -20.49 21.18 52.53
CA ILE A 16 -20.44 19.85 53.13
C ILE A 16 -21.88 19.37 53.34
N GLY A 17 -22.18 18.20 52.78
CA GLY A 17 -23.46 17.50 53.03
C GLY A 17 -23.18 16.05 53.40
N ILE A 18 -23.23 15.74 54.67
CA ILE A 18 -23.11 14.40 55.24
C ILE A 18 -24.51 13.75 55.19
N PHE A 19 -24.62 12.58 54.60
CA PHE A 19 -25.71 11.63 54.91
C PHE A 19 -25.13 10.23 55.04
N THR A 20 -25.11 9.76 56.28
CA THR A 20 -24.94 8.37 56.69
C THR A 20 -26.25 7.59 56.45
N GLY A 21 -26.12 6.40 55.91
CA GLY A 21 -27.21 5.42 55.79
C GLY A 21 -26.66 4.03 55.53
N CYS A 22 -26.42 3.27 56.61
CA CYS A 22 -26.12 1.84 56.57
C CYS A 22 -27.39 1.03 56.32
N GLY A 23 -27.31 0.00 55.46
CA GLY A 23 -28.25 -1.09 55.37
C GLY A 23 -27.70 -2.21 54.47
N PRO A 24 -27.55 -3.45 55.01
CA PRO A 24 -27.00 -4.54 54.21
C PRO A 24 -28.14 -5.25 53.46
N ASN A 25 -28.01 -5.40 52.13
CA ASN A 25 -28.80 -6.40 51.45
C ASN A 25 -27.94 -7.11 50.39
N GLN A 26 -27.69 -8.40 50.61
CA GLN A 26 -27.17 -9.34 49.66
C GLN A 26 -28.17 -9.50 48.52
N GLY A 27 -27.71 -9.21 47.32
CA GLY A 27 -28.40 -9.52 46.11
C GLY A 27 -27.36 -9.68 44.99
N SER A 28 -27.03 -10.93 44.68
CA SER A 28 -26.28 -11.29 43.49
C SER A 28 -26.94 -10.66 42.27
N LYS A 29 -26.28 -9.71 41.64
CA LYS A 29 -26.62 -9.29 40.28
C LYS A 29 -25.48 -9.71 39.40
N ASP A 30 -25.77 -10.71 38.58
CA ASP A 30 -25.04 -11.01 37.39
C ASP A 30 -24.75 -9.70 36.64
N SER A 31 -23.48 -9.38 36.52
CA SER A 31 -23.03 -8.31 35.66
C SER A 31 -23.19 -8.82 34.23
N GLU A 32 -24.39 -8.62 33.65
CA GLU A 32 -24.48 -8.59 32.19
C GLU A 32 -23.45 -7.57 31.70
N LYS A 33 -22.37 -8.08 31.13
CA LYS A 33 -21.50 -7.28 30.28
C LYS A 33 -22.39 -6.72 29.17
N SER A 34 -22.80 -5.49 29.33
CA SER A 34 -23.33 -4.68 28.25
C SER A 34 -22.28 -4.76 27.14
N ALA A 35 -22.58 -5.50 26.11
CA ALA A 35 -21.87 -5.44 24.84
C ALA A 35 -22.13 -4.02 24.32
N GLY A 36 -21.29 -3.08 24.72
CA GLY A 36 -21.22 -1.77 24.09
C GLY A 36 -20.96 -2.03 22.62
N THR A 37 -21.82 -1.54 21.76
CA THR A 37 -21.59 -1.50 20.32
C THR A 37 -20.34 -0.69 20.07
N ASP A 38 -19.21 -1.37 19.88
CA ASP A 38 -17.91 -0.74 19.64
C ASP A 38 -17.95 -0.16 18.21
N ASN A 39 -18.36 1.11 18.10
CA ASN A 39 -18.44 1.81 16.83
C ASN A 39 -17.01 2.22 16.40
N THR A 40 -16.35 1.35 15.66
CA THR A 40 -14.98 1.59 15.20
C THR A 40 -14.97 2.16 13.78
N THR A 41 -14.20 3.23 13.57
CA THR A 41 -13.88 3.72 12.22
C THR A 41 -12.57 3.08 11.76
N VAL A 42 -12.63 2.34 10.66
CA VAL A 42 -11.48 1.67 10.00
C VAL A 42 -10.96 2.58 8.89
N ARG A 43 -9.76 3.11 9.05
CA ARG A 43 -9.14 4.06 8.12
C ARG A 43 -8.22 3.29 7.17
N VAL A 44 -8.56 3.26 5.89
CA VAL A 44 -7.88 2.44 4.87
C VAL A 44 -7.19 3.31 3.84
N GLY A 45 -5.86 3.14 3.74
CA GLY A 45 -5.03 3.74 2.69
C GLY A 45 -5.08 2.97 1.38
N PHE A 46 -5.04 3.67 0.25
CA PHE A 46 -4.97 3.05 -1.08
C PHE A 46 -4.49 4.02 -2.16
N PHE A 47 -4.07 3.49 -3.33
CA PHE A 47 -3.75 4.30 -4.51
C PHE A 47 -4.75 4.06 -5.64
N PRO A 48 -4.99 5.08 -6.51
CA PRO A 48 -5.80 4.91 -7.71
C PRO A 48 -5.01 4.20 -8.82
N ASN A 49 -4.56 2.99 -8.54
CA ASN A 49 -3.78 2.13 -9.43
C ASN A 49 -4.45 0.77 -9.60
N ILE A 50 -4.31 0.16 -10.75
CA ILE A 50 -4.84 -1.21 -10.99
C ILE A 50 -4.17 -2.27 -10.12
N THR A 51 -2.96 -2.03 -9.60
CA THR A 51 -2.32 -2.89 -8.60
C THR A 51 -3.05 -2.91 -7.26
N HIS A 52 -4.02 -2.00 -7.04
CA HIS A 52 -4.89 -1.93 -5.88
C HIS A 52 -6.34 -2.31 -6.23
N SER A 53 -6.54 -3.22 -7.20
CA SER A 53 -7.85 -3.56 -7.76
C SER A 53 -8.87 -3.99 -6.72
N GLN A 54 -8.49 -4.77 -5.70
CA GLN A 54 -9.41 -5.20 -4.63
C GLN A 54 -9.94 -3.98 -3.84
N ALA A 55 -9.08 -2.99 -3.53
CA ALA A 55 -9.52 -1.76 -2.87
C ALA A 55 -10.50 -0.97 -3.75
N LEU A 56 -10.20 -0.84 -5.05
CA LEU A 56 -11.03 -0.08 -5.98
C LEU A 56 -12.39 -0.75 -6.23
N VAL A 57 -12.40 -2.05 -6.49
CA VAL A 57 -13.65 -2.82 -6.69
C VAL A 57 -14.46 -2.87 -5.40
N GLY A 58 -13.83 -3.17 -4.29
CA GLY A 58 -14.51 -3.27 -3.00
C GLY A 58 -15.07 -1.93 -2.52
N ARG A 59 -14.42 -0.81 -2.86
CA ARG A 59 -14.92 0.54 -2.61
C ARG A 59 -16.15 0.85 -3.45
N GLU A 60 -16.13 0.54 -4.75
CA GLU A 60 -17.28 0.75 -5.65
C GLU A 60 -18.49 -0.07 -5.25
N GLN A 61 -18.27 -1.34 -4.91
CA GLN A 61 -19.35 -2.29 -4.57
C GLN A 61 -19.75 -2.25 -3.10
N ASN A 62 -19.09 -1.42 -2.27
CA ASN A 62 -19.29 -1.38 -0.81
C ASN A 62 -19.01 -2.72 -0.11
N THR A 63 -18.16 -3.58 -0.69
CA THR A 63 -17.94 -4.94 -0.19
C THR A 63 -17.32 -4.94 1.20
N PHE A 64 -16.32 -4.10 1.45
CA PHE A 64 -15.69 -4.01 2.76
C PHE A 64 -16.64 -3.47 3.83
N GLN A 65 -17.44 -2.44 3.52
CA GLN A 65 -18.43 -1.91 4.48
C GLN A 65 -19.47 -2.96 4.84
N LYS A 66 -19.95 -3.73 3.85
CA LYS A 66 -20.90 -4.84 4.10
C LYS A 66 -20.29 -5.94 4.97
N ALA A 67 -19.00 -6.26 4.78
CA ALA A 67 -18.30 -7.26 5.56
C ALA A 67 -18.05 -6.80 7.01
N LEU A 68 -17.84 -5.50 7.23
CA LEU A 68 -17.66 -4.94 8.57
C LEU A 68 -18.98 -4.75 9.34
N GLY A 69 -20.12 -4.68 8.62
CA GLY A 69 -21.44 -4.43 9.21
C GLY A 69 -21.68 -2.95 9.55
N ASP A 70 -22.90 -2.67 10.03
CA ASP A 70 -23.38 -1.29 10.24
C ASP A 70 -22.76 -0.62 11.49
N ASN A 71 -22.23 -1.39 12.42
CA ASN A 71 -21.59 -0.88 13.63
C ASN A 71 -20.20 -0.29 13.39
N HIS A 72 -19.59 -0.56 12.25
CA HIS A 72 -18.27 -0.07 11.89
C HIS A 72 -18.34 0.78 10.64
N LYS A 73 -17.50 1.80 10.56
CA LYS A 73 -17.40 2.69 9.40
C LYS A 73 -16.06 2.52 8.73
N ILE A 74 -16.05 2.38 7.40
CA ILE A 74 -14.81 2.43 6.63
C ILE A 74 -14.58 3.84 6.08
N GLU A 75 -13.36 4.36 6.27
CA GLU A 75 -12.89 5.62 5.68
C GLU A 75 -11.72 5.36 4.75
N TRP A 76 -11.92 5.65 3.47
CA TRP A 76 -10.90 5.51 2.45
C TRP A 76 -10.05 6.76 2.33
N LYS A 77 -8.72 6.62 2.38
CA LYS A 77 -7.75 7.70 2.21
C LYS A 77 -6.85 7.42 1.02
N GLN A 78 -6.94 8.31 0.02
CA GLN A 78 -6.17 8.18 -1.22
C GLN A 78 -4.77 8.75 -1.04
N PHE A 79 -3.78 8.03 -1.58
CA PHE A 79 -2.38 8.44 -1.68
C PHE A 79 -1.88 8.29 -3.12
N ASN A 80 -0.78 8.95 -3.45
CA ASN A 80 -0.08 8.83 -4.73
C ASN A 80 1.30 8.20 -4.58
N ALA A 81 1.81 8.08 -3.35
CA ALA A 81 3.14 7.56 -3.05
C ALA A 81 3.18 6.86 -1.69
N GLY A 82 4.03 5.82 -1.59
CA GLY A 82 4.12 4.97 -0.40
C GLY A 82 4.67 5.68 0.83
N SER A 83 5.55 6.69 0.68
CA SER A 83 6.10 7.39 1.86
C SER A 83 5.03 8.18 2.59
N SER A 84 4.16 8.89 1.86
CA SER A 84 3.09 9.68 2.48
C SER A 84 2.05 8.79 3.17
N GLU A 85 1.80 7.60 2.62
CA GLU A 85 0.95 6.61 3.30
C GLU A 85 1.61 6.08 4.59
N ILE A 86 2.91 5.75 4.54
CA ILE A 86 3.65 5.32 5.76
C ILE A 86 3.70 6.44 6.80
N GLU A 87 3.89 7.69 6.41
CA GLU A 87 3.81 8.82 7.35
C GLU A 87 2.43 8.92 8.03
N ALA A 88 1.35 8.68 7.28
CA ALA A 88 0.00 8.62 7.84
C ALA A 88 -0.19 7.44 8.80
N PHE A 89 0.39 6.27 8.51
CA PHE A 89 0.42 5.13 9.44
C PHE A 89 1.17 5.47 10.73
N LEU A 90 2.38 6.02 10.61
CA LEU A 90 3.21 6.40 11.77
C LEU A 90 2.55 7.49 12.62
N ALA A 91 1.75 8.37 12.02
CA ALA A 91 0.94 9.36 12.71
C ALA A 91 -0.36 8.79 13.32
N GLY A 92 -0.63 7.48 13.17
CA GLY A 92 -1.87 6.86 13.65
C GLY A 92 -3.13 7.28 12.86
N ALA A 93 -2.95 7.83 11.65
CA ALA A 93 -4.06 8.28 10.81
C ALA A 93 -4.63 7.20 9.89
N LEU A 94 -4.02 6.01 9.87
CA LEU A 94 -4.46 4.82 9.13
C LEU A 94 -4.39 3.58 10.02
N ASP A 95 -5.23 2.60 9.72
CA ASP A 95 -5.30 1.33 10.42
C ASP A 95 -4.89 0.17 9.50
N ILE A 96 -5.37 0.17 8.25
CA ILE A 96 -5.08 -0.80 7.20
C ILE A 96 -4.68 -0.03 5.94
N GLY A 97 -3.88 -0.61 5.03
CA GLY A 97 -3.55 0.04 3.77
C GLY A 97 -3.07 -0.93 2.70
N TYR A 98 -3.34 -0.57 1.45
CA TYR A 98 -2.79 -1.20 0.26
C TYR A 98 -1.57 -0.40 -0.20
N ILE A 99 -0.41 -1.03 -0.23
CA ILE A 99 0.85 -0.32 -0.48
C ILE A 99 1.87 -1.24 -1.18
N GLY A 100 2.90 -0.67 -1.79
CA GLY A 100 4.02 -1.45 -2.30
C GLY A 100 4.88 -2.05 -1.18
N PRO A 101 5.51 -3.23 -1.39
CA PRO A 101 6.32 -3.88 -0.37
C PRO A 101 7.56 -3.07 0.04
N GLY A 102 8.17 -2.30 -0.85
CA GLY A 102 9.29 -1.42 -0.49
C GLY A 102 8.93 -0.41 0.61
N PRO A 103 7.90 0.43 0.43
CA PRO A 103 7.39 1.28 1.51
C PRO A 103 6.92 0.51 2.74
N ALA A 104 6.27 -0.66 2.59
CA ALA A 104 5.84 -1.49 3.72
C ALA A 104 7.03 -1.90 4.60
N ILE A 105 8.13 -2.35 4.02
CA ILE A 105 9.38 -2.71 4.71
C ILE A 105 9.96 -1.48 5.44
N ASN A 106 9.94 -0.31 4.81
CA ASN A 106 10.39 0.93 5.45
C ASN A 106 9.49 1.31 6.64
N GLY A 107 8.17 1.16 6.48
CA GLY A 107 7.18 1.36 7.56
C GLY A 107 7.39 0.41 8.72
N TYR A 108 7.55 -0.88 8.45
CA TYR A 108 7.89 -1.89 9.45
C TYR A 108 9.16 -1.52 10.24
N THR A 109 10.21 -1.13 9.52
CA THR A 109 11.49 -0.77 10.13
C THR A 109 11.36 0.49 11.01
N LYS A 110 10.72 1.54 10.51
CA LYS A 110 10.53 2.81 11.23
C LYS A 110 9.61 2.66 12.44
N SER A 111 8.58 1.84 12.32
CA SER A 111 7.62 1.56 13.41
C SER A 111 8.15 0.52 14.42
N LYS A 112 9.35 -0.04 14.19
CA LYS A 112 9.93 -1.12 15.03
C LYS A 112 9.01 -2.35 15.12
N GLY A 113 8.37 -2.70 13.99
CA GLY A 113 7.49 -3.86 13.89
C GLY A 113 6.01 -3.60 14.17
N ASP A 114 5.59 -2.35 14.38
CA ASP A 114 4.17 -2.03 14.58
C ASP A 114 3.35 -2.05 13.27
N ILE A 115 3.99 -1.90 12.10
CA ILE A 115 3.34 -2.03 10.79
C ILE A 115 3.71 -3.40 10.20
N GLN A 116 2.73 -4.28 9.97
CA GLN A 116 2.94 -5.64 9.49
C GLN A 116 2.22 -5.86 8.15
N ILE A 117 2.79 -6.70 7.29
CA ILE A 117 2.14 -7.20 6.06
C ILE A 117 1.25 -8.39 6.45
N ILE A 118 -0.04 -8.35 6.05
CA ILE A 118 -1.03 -9.37 6.40
C ILE A 118 -1.64 -10.10 5.21
N ALA A 119 -1.43 -9.60 3.99
CA ALA A 119 -1.84 -10.26 2.75
C ALA A 119 -1.08 -9.68 1.55
N GLY A 120 -1.06 -10.42 0.44
CA GLY A 120 -0.77 -9.88 -0.87
C GLY A 120 -1.97 -9.17 -1.47
N ALA A 121 -1.76 -8.41 -2.54
CA ALA A 121 -2.83 -7.85 -3.35
C ALA A 121 -2.53 -8.04 -4.85
N THR A 122 -1.30 -7.79 -5.28
CA THR A 122 -0.92 -7.91 -6.68
C THR A 122 0.55 -8.28 -6.81
N ASP A 123 0.83 -9.26 -7.65
CA ASP A 123 2.18 -9.59 -8.09
C ASP A 123 2.48 -9.00 -9.47
N ALA A 124 3.77 -8.78 -9.77
CA ALA A 124 4.27 -8.23 -11.02
C ALA A 124 3.69 -6.81 -11.34
N GLY A 125 3.35 -6.53 -12.58
CA GLY A 125 2.71 -5.28 -12.97
C GLY A 125 3.63 -4.06 -12.97
N ALA A 126 4.94 -4.24 -13.11
CA ALA A 126 5.89 -3.15 -13.37
C ALA A 126 6.66 -3.44 -14.66
N ILE A 127 6.91 -2.40 -15.46
CA ILE A 127 7.69 -2.51 -16.69
C ILE A 127 8.74 -1.40 -16.80
N LEU A 128 9.88 -1.73 -17.44
CA LEU A 128 10.88 -0.75 -17.82
C LEU A 128 10.62 -0.32 -19.27
N VAL A 129 10.45 0.97 -19.48
CA VAL A 129 10.22 1.55 -20.80
C VAL A 129 11.25 2.61 -21.13
N SER A 130 11.51 2.85 -22.44
CA SER A 130 12.34 3.94 -22.92
C SER A 130 11.56 4.87 -23.85
N ARG A 131 12.09 6.07 -24.07
CA ARG A 131 11.51 7.02 -25.03
C ARG A 131 11.35 6.39 -26.40
N LYS A 132 10.33 6.83 -27.14
CA LYS A 132 10.03 6.41 -28.50
C LYS A 132 11.23 6.53 -29.46
N ASP A 133 11.96 7.64 -29.36
CA ASP A 133 13.11 7.97 -30.23
C ASP A 133 14.44 7.42 -29.69
N LEU A 134 14.42 6.70 -28.55
CA LEU A 134 15.59 6.08 -27.95
C LEU A 134 15.30 4.60 -27.64
N PRO A 135 15.33 3.70 -28.63
CA PRO A 135 15.05 2.29 -28.42
C PRO A 135 16.20 1.63 -27.65
N ILE A 136 16.03 1.50 -26.35
CA ILE A 136 16.93 0.77 -25.46
C ILE A 136 16.55 -0.71 -25.51
N LYS A 137 17.53 -1.59 -25.75
CA LYS A 137 17.29 -3.03 -25.94
C LYS A 137 17.41 -3.84 -24.67
N ASP A 138 18.25 -3.39 -23.72
CA ASP A 138 18.52 -4.08 -22.47
C ASP A 138 18.95 -3.08 -21.37
N VAL A 139 19.13 -3.59 -20.16
CA VAL A 139 19.52 -2.77 -19.00
C VAL A 139 20.92 -2.15 -19.15
N LYS A 140 21.85 -2.79 -19.86
CA LYS A 140 23.22 -2.27 -20.04
C LYS A 140 23.22 -0.97 -20.84
N ALA A 141 22.26 -0.81 -21.75
CA ALA A 141 22.09 0.42 -22.54
C ALA A 141 21.54 1.60 -21.73
N LEU A 142 21.24 1.42 -20.44
CA LEU A 142 20.92 2.52 -19.49
C LEU A 142 22.18 3.27 -19.03
N ASP A 143 23.39 2.84 -19.41
CA ASP A 143 24.64 3.55 -19.09
C ASP A 143 24.56 5.02 -19.52
N GLY A 144 24.84 5.94 -18.58
CA GLY A 144 24.75 7.38 -18.80
C GLY A 144 23.33 7.96 -18.96
N LYS A 145 22.28 7.17 -18.82
CA LYS A 145 20.89 7.58 -19.02
C LYS A 145 20.23 8.11 -17.75
N LYS A 146 19.14 8.90 -17.97
CA LYS A 146 18.22 9.34 -16.91
C LYS A 146 17.02 8.40 -16.86
N VAL A 147 16.86 7.71 -15.75
CA VAL A 147 15.78 6.72 -15.56
C VAL A 147 14.88 7.17 -14.43
N ALA A 148 13.60 7.37 -14.70
CA ALA A 148 12.64 7.77 -13.68
C ALA A 148 12.04 6.57 -12.93
N VAL A 149 11.75 6.81 -11.66
CA VAL A 149 10.96 5.94 -10.78
C VAL A 149 9.93 6.78 -10.03
N PRO A 150 8.79 6.22 -9.60
CA PRO A 150 7.76 7.01 -8.92
C PRO A 150 8.24 7.65 -7.62
N GLN A 151 9.11 6.95 -6.86
CA GLN A 151 9.62 7.44 -5.59
C GLN A 151 10.89 6.69 -5.20
N PHE A 152 11.86 7.39 -4.59
CA PHE A 152 13.03 6.72 -4.02
C PHE A 152 12.63 5.80 -2.87
N GLY A 153 13.20 4.58 -2.85
CA GLY A 153 12.93 3.55 -1.87
C GLY A 153 11.58 2.84 -2.06
N ASN A 154 10.83 3.15 -3.12
CA ASN A 154 9.66 2.36 -3.45
C ASN A 154 10.05 1.05 -4.19
N THR A 155 9.06 0.21 -4.45
CA THR A 155 9.26 -1.08 -5.10
C THR A 155 10.00 -0.96 -6.44
N GLN A 156 9.64 0.03 -7.27
CA GLN A 156 10.24 0.25 -8.59
C GLN A 156 11.68 0.74 -8.50
N ASP A 157 12.01 1.61 -7.55
CA ASP A 157 13.38 2.08 -7.35
C ASP A 157 14.29 0.94 -6.87
N LEU A 158 13.82 0.13 -5.92
CA LEU A 158 14.56 -1.05 -5.46
C LEU A 158 14.80 -2.04 -6.61
N SER A 159 13.78 -2.32 -7.43
CA SER A 159 13.89 -3.19 -8.60
C SER A 159 14.86 -2.61 -9.65
N LEU A 160 14.81 -1.29 -9.92
CA LEU A 160 15.72 -0.65 -10.85
C LEU A 160 17.18 -0.78 -10.38
N ARG A 161 17.46 -0.50 -9.11
CA ARG A 161 18.83 -0.62 -8.56
C ARG A 161 19.34 -2.05 -8.58
N TYR A 162 18.47 -3.02 -8.33
CA TYR A 162 18.77 -4.44 -8.50
C TYR A 162 19.16 -4.74 -9.95
N LEU A 163 18.33 -4.34 -10.92
CA LEU A 163 18.59 -4.54 -12.35
C LEU A 163 19.92 -3.90 -12.78
N LEU A 164 20.20 -2.67 -12.34
CA LEU A 164 21.47 -2.00 -12.62
C LEU A 164 22.64 -2.82 -12.08
N THR A 165 22.58 -3.26 -10.82
CA THR A 165 23.65 -4.04 -10.18
C THR A 165 23.89 -5.37 -10.91
N GLN A 166 22.83 -6.10 -11.28
CA GLN A 166 22.93 -7.36 -12.02
C GLN A 166 23.57 -7.18 -13.41
N ASN A 167 23.53 -5.97 -13.96
CA ASN A 167 24.11 -5.64 -15.27
C ASN A 167 25.43 -4.86 -15.20
N GLY A 168 26.06 -4.79 -14.02
CA GLY A 168 27.33 -4.11 -13.82
C GLY A 168 27.24 -2.58 -13.81
N LEU A 169 26.02 -2.03 -13.70
CA LEU A 169 25.74 -0.60 -13.62
C LEU A 169 25.48 -0.16 -12.19
N LYS A 170 25.64 1.13 -11.93
CA LYS A 170 25.30 1.79 -10.66
C LYS A 170 24.67 3.15 -10.93
N ASP A 171 23.86 3.61 -9.98
CA ASP A 171 23.38 4.99 -10.01
C ASP A 171 24.49 5.99 -9.66
N LYS A 172 24.29 7.25 -10.08
CA LYS A 172 25.28 8.32 -9.86
C LYS A 172 25.58 8.56 -8.39
N THR A 173 24.61 8.37 -7.48
CA THR A 173 24.83 8.57 -6.03
C THR A 173 25.73 7.50 -5.41
N LYS A 174 25.95 6.40 -6.14
CA LYS A 174 26.86 5.28 -5.78
C LYS A 174 28.08 5.20 -6.68
N GLY A 175 28.46 6.31 -7.33
CA GLY A 175 29.65 6.39 -8.19
C GLY A 175 29.48 5.75 -9.57
N GLY A 176 28.27 5.52 -10.02
CA GLY A 176 27.95 5.03 -11.36
C GLY A 176 27.60 6.15 -12.34
N THR A 177 26.97 5.77 -13.45
CA THR A 177 26.66 6.66 -14.57
C THR A 177 25.16 6.88 -14.76
N VAL A 178 24.30 5.99 -14.22
CA VAL A 178 22.85 6.08 -14.37
C VAL A 178 22.30 7.13 -13.41
N GLU A 179 21.55 8.10 -13.94
CA GLU A 179 20.86 9.10 -13.12
C GLU A 179 19.44 8.64 -12.83
N ILE A 180 19.18 8.25 -11.58
CA ILE A 180 17.80 7.92 -11.17
C ILE A 180 17.08 9.19 -10.78
N VAL A 181 15.91 9.42 -11.38
CA VAL A 181 15.05 10.61 -11.19
C VAL A 181 13.76 10.18 -10.50
N GLN A 182 13.42 10.86 -9.41
CA GLN A 182 12.11 10.68 -8.78
C GLN A 182 11.10 11.66 -9.37
N ALA A 183 9.94 11.14 -9.77
CA ALA A 183 8.79 11.94 -10.16
C ALA A 183 7.50 11.14 -10.00
N ASP A 184 6.39 11.79 -9.67
CA ASP A 184 5.09 11.12 -9.62
C ASP A 184 4.73 10.52 -10.99
N ASN A 185 4.00 9.41 -11.00
CA ASN A 185 3.66 8.70 -12.24
C ASN A 185 3.06 9.58 -13.35
N PRO A 186 2.11 10.52 -13.07
CA PRO A 186 1.61 11.44 -14.09
C PRO A 186 2.72 12.35 -14.67
N ASP A 187 3.68 12.76 -13.85
CA ASP A 187 4.79 13.61 -14.25
C ASP A 187 5.82 12.85 -15.07
N ILE A 188 6.09 11.57 -14.72
CA ILE A 188 6.96 10.68 -15.51
C ILE A 188 6.49 10.62 -16.96
N LYS A 189 5.17 10.52 -17.20
CA LYS A 189 4.63 10.54 -18.56
C LYS A 189 5.00 11.83 -19.29
N THR A 190 4.83 12.98 -18.63
CA THR A 190 5.16 14.28 -19.20
C THR A 190 6.67 14.45 -19.44
N LEU A 191 7.50 13.99 -18.50
CA LEU A 191 8.95 14.06 -18.62
C LEU A 191 9.48 13.18 -19.77
N LEU A 192 8.91 11.98 -19.93
CA LEU A 192 9.29 11.07 -21.01
C LEU A 192 8.90 11.64 -22.38
N ASP A 193 7.68 12.17 -22.52
CA ASP A 193 7.18 12.78 -23.74
C ASP A 193 8.01 14.03 -24.15
N LYS A 194 8.37 14.86 -23.15
CA LYS A 194 9.23 16.05 -23.35
C LYS A 194 10.72 15.73 -23.44
N LYS A 195 11.13 14.45 -23.47
CA LYS A 195 12.53 14.00 -23.56
C LYS A 195 13.43 14.49 -22.41
N GLN A 196 12.87 14.76 -21.24
CA GLN A 196 13.61 15.18 -20.05
C GLN A 196 14.19 14.00 -19.27
N ILE A 197 13.67 12.78 -19.51
CA ILE A 197 14.16 11.50 -19.06
C ILE A 197 14.29 10.54 -20.24
N ASP A 198 15.13 9.53 -20.12
CA ASP A 198 15.43 8.57 -21.19
C ASP A 198 14.60 7.28 -21.07
N ALA A 199 14.33 6.87 -19.83
CA ALA A 199 13.60 5.65 -19.50
C ALA A 199 12.82 5.81 -18.20
N ALA A 200 11.94 4.86 -17.90
CA ALA A 200 11.24 4.82 -16.62
C ALA A 200 10.89 3.37 -16.25
N LEU A 201 11.01 3.03 -14.95
CA LEU A 201 10.47 1.82 -14.37
C LEU A 201 9.24 2.20 -13.55
N VAL A 202 8.07 1.79 -14.02
CA VAL A 202 6.78 2.24 -13.48
C VAL A 202 5.80 1.08 -13.29
N PRO A 203 4.87 1.17 -12.33
CA PRO A 203 3.81 0.18 -12.17
C PRO A 203 2.71 0.37 -13.23
N GLU A 204 1.90 -0.67 -13.45
CA GLU A 204 0.66 -0.54 -14.22
C GLU A 204 -0.43 0.24 -13.44
N PRO A 205 -1.27 1.04 -14.10
CA PRO A 205 -1.45 1.16 -15.56
C PRO A 205 -0.47 2.13 -16.24
N TRP A 206 0.47 2.70 -15.51
CA TRP A 206 1.36 3.74 -16.02
C TRP A 206 2.28 3.23 -17.12
N GLY A 207 2.78 1.99 -16.99
CA GLY A 207 3.57 1.35 -18.04
C GLY A 207 2.81 1.28 -19.36
N SER A 208 1.60 0.75 -19.35
CA SER A 208 0.74 0.65 -20.53
C SER A 208 0.37 2.03 -21.09
N ARG A 209 0.16 3.04 -20.22
CA ARG A 209 -0.07 4.43 -20.65
C ARG A 209 1.14 5.02 -21.37
N LEU A 210 2.36 4.81 -20.85
CA LEU A 210 3.57 5.27 -21.51
C LEU A 210 3.72 4.64 -22.91
N VAL A 211 3.44 3.35 -23.03
CA VAL A 211 3.50 2.66 -24.33
C VAL A 211 2.42 3.19 -25.30
N LYS A 212 1.17 3.29 -24.84
CA LYS A 212 0.02 3.59 -25.72
C LYS A 212 -0.16 5.08 -26.02
N GLU A 213 0.07 5.95 -25.01
CA GLU A 213 -0.20 7.37 -25.13
C GLU A 213 1.00 8.19 -25.66
N VAL A 214 2.25 7.78 -25.34
CA VAL A 214 3.45 8.49 -25.80
C VAL A 214 4.40 7.65 -26.67
N GLY A 215 4.02 6.41 -26.97
CA GLY A 215 4.74 5.53 -27.89
C GLY A 215 6.06 5.01 -27.31
N ALA A 216 6.17 4.87 -26.00
CA ALA A 216 7.36 4.35 -25.36
C ALA A 216 7.66 2.91 -25.79
N ASN A 217 8.95 2.56 -25.88
CA ASN A 217 9.40 1.20 -26.17
C ASN A 217 9.46 0.39 -24.86
N VAL A 218 9.00 -0.84 -24.85
CA VAL A 218 9.20 -1.76 -23.72
C VAL A 218 10.63 -2.28 -23.78
N VAL A 219 11.39 -2.03 -22.72
CA VAL A 219 12.76 -2.53 -22.52
C VAL A 219 12.71 -3.87 -21.78
N LEU A 220 12.01 -3.92 -20.66
CA LEU A 220 11.72 -5.16 -19.93
C LEU A 220 10.23 -5.23 -19.64
N ASP A 221 9.60 -6.33 -20.01
CA ASP A 221 8.24 -6.60 -19.59
C ASP A 221 8.23 -7.14 -18.15
N TYR A 222 7.09 -7.21 -17.52
CA TYR A 222 6.86 -7.48 -16.09
C TYR A 222 7.60 -8.75 -15.58
N ASP A 223 7.65 -9.81 -16.42
CA ASP A 223 8.30 -11.08 -16.09
C ASP A 223 9.82 -11.01 -16.12
N LYS A 224 10.41 -9.98 -16.73
CA LYS A 224 11.84 -9.73 -16.82
C LYS A 224 12.37 -8.71 -15.81
N VAL A 225 11.47 -8.04 -15.08
CA VAL A 225 11.87 -7.06 -14.07
C VAL A 225 12.49 -7.74 -12.86
N TRP A 226 11.82 -8.76 -12.32
CA TRP A 226 12.32 -9.54 -11.18
C TRP A 226 11.59 -10.86 -11.02
N ARG A 227 12.31 -11.93 -10.60
CA ARG A 227 11.77 -13.24 -10.22
C ARG A 227 10.70 -13.81 -11.18
N GLU A 228 10.86 -13.57 -12.46
CA GLU A 228 9.93 -14.03 -13.52
C GLU A 228 8.46 -13.62 -13.26
N GLY A 229 8.25 -12.43 -12.68
CA GLY A 229 6.93 -11.92 -12.32
C GLY A 229 6.38 -12.42 -10.99
N LYS A 230 7.12 -13.24 -10.24
CA LYS A 230 6.73 -13.75 -8.90
C LYS A 230 7.30 -12.85 -7.81
N TYR A 231 6.78 -11.64 -7.72
CA TYR A 231 7.15 -10.66 -6.71
C TYR A 231 5.98 -9.73 -6.44
N PRO A 232 5.77 -9.30 -5.18
CA PRO A 232 4.66 -8.43 -4.87
C PRO A 232 4.92 -7.01 -5.40
N THR A 233 3.87 -6.39 -5.92
CA THR A 233 3.85 -4.95 -6.26
C THR A 233 2.89 -4.19 -5.36
N ALA A 234 1.87 -4.89 -4.84
CA ALA A 234 1.02 -4.38 -3.79
C ALA A 234 0.75 -5.45 -2.73
N VAL A 235 0.74 -5.04 -1.48
CA VAL A 235 0.45 -5.85 -0.29
C VAL A 235 -0.54 -5.10 0.59
N ILE A 236 -1.16 -5.80 1.56
CA ILE A 236 -1.94 -5.18 2.63
C ILE A 236 -1.09 -5.09 3.87
N ILE A 237 -1.06 -3.91 4.48
CA ILE A 237 -0.43 -3.66 5.77
C ILE A 237 -1.47 -3.28 6.82
N VAL A 238 -1.15 -3.54 8.08
CA VAL A 238 -1.97 -3.21 9.25
C VAL A 238 -1.09 -2.69 10.39
N ARG A 239 -1.62 -1.81 11.24
CA ARG A 239 -0.98 -1.52 12.53
C ARG A 239 -1.20 -2.69 13.48
N LYS A 240 -0.12 -3.18 14.09
CA LYS A 240 -0.15 -4.29 15.05
C LYS A 240 -1.10 -4.03 16.23
N GLU A 241 -1.11 -2.80 16.72
CA GLU A 241 -2.02 -2.38 17.78
C GLU A 241 -3.50 -2.51 17.35
N PHE A 242 -3.82 -2.11 16.11
CA PHE A 242 -5.18 -2.24 15.57
C PHE A 242 -5.56 -3.71 15.37
N LEU A 243 -4.64 -4.52 14.83
CA LEU A 243 -4.82 -5.96 14.67
C LEU A 243 -5.10 -6.65 16.01
N GLN A 244 -4.38 -6.29 17.08
CA GLN A 244 -4.56 -6.89 18.39
C GLN A 244 -5.88 -6.49 19.07
N LYS A 245 -6.32 -5.25 18.88
CA LYS A 245 -7.55 -4.73 19.49
C LYS A 245 -8.82 -5.09 18.73
N HIS A 246 -8.72 -5.25 17.43
CA HIS A 246 -9.83 -5.40 16.50
C HIS A 246 -9.58 -6.55 15.49
N ALA A 247 -9.15 -7.71 16.00
CA ALA A 247 -8.84 -8.88 15.17
C ALA A 247 -10.03 -9.34 14.32
N ASP A 248 -11.22 -9.24 14.84
CA ASP A 248 -12.49 -9.55 14.17
C ASP A 248 -12.76 -8.61 12.98
N ILE A 249 -12.49 -7.32 13.13
CA ILE A 249 -12.60 -6.32 12.04
C ILE A 249 -11.57 -6.64 10.94
N VAL A 250 -10.32 -6.91 11.31
CA VAL A 250 -9.27 -7.27 10.34
C VAL A 250 -9.59 -8.59 9.63
N GLU A 251 -10.14 -9.58 10.34
CA GLU A 251 -10.59 -10.84 9.75
C GLU A 251 -11.71 -10.63 8.73
N ASN A 252 -12.73 -9.82 9.07
CA ASN A 252 -13.82 -9.50 8.15
C ASN A 252 -13.33 -8.69 6.93
N PHE A 253 -12.36 -7.79 7.13
CA PHE A 253 -11.69 -7.09 6.04
C PHE A 253 -10.96 -8.07 5.11
N LEU A 254 -10.22 -9.04 5.66
CA LEU A 254 -9.53 -10.07 4.88
C LEU A 254 -10.51 -11.02 4.17
N LYS A 255 -11.67 -11.35 4.78
CA LYS A 255 -12.73 -12.12 4.10
C LYS A 255 -13.22 -11.40 2.84
N ALA A 256 -13.49 -10.10 2.94
CA ALA A 256 -13.86 -9.27 1.80
C ALA A 256 -12.74 -9.20 0.74
N HIS A 257 -11.49 -9.05 1.18
CA HIS A 257 -10.33 -9.01 0.29
C HIS A 257 -10.18 -10.33 -0.50
N VAL A 258 -10.29 -11.48 0.15
CA VAL A 258 -10.21 -12.80 -0.52
C VAL A 258 -11.36 -12.97 -1.52
N ASP A 259 -12.59 -12.59 -1.15
CA ASP A 259 -13.74 -12.66 -2.07
C ASP A 259 -13.56 -11.74 -3.29
N LEU A 260 -13.00 -10.56 -3.09
CA LEU A 260 -12.69 -9.63 -4.18
C LEU A 260 -11.57 -10.15 -5.08
N THR A 261 -10.55 -10.79 -4.51
CA THR A 261 -9.50 -11.46 -5.31
C THR A 261 -10.11 -12.53 -6.21
N ASP A 262 -10.96 -13.38 -5.66
CA ASP A 262 -11.67 -14.41 -6.42
C ASP A 262 -12.60 -13.81 -7.48
N TYR A 263 -13.36 -12.77 -7.13
CA TYR A 263 -14.25 -12.08 -8.05
C TYR A 263 -13.49 -11.48 -9.24
N ILE A 264 -12.40 -10.75 -8.98
CA ILE A 264 -11.59 -10.10 -10.03
C ILE A 264 -10.99 -11.14 -10.97
N ASN A 265 -10.46 -12.24 -10.42
CA ASN A 265 -9.87 -13.30 -11.22
C ASN A 265 -10.90 -14.06 -12.07
N LYS A 266 -12.13 -14.25 -11.57
CA LYS A 266 -13.21 -14.93 -12.27
C LYS A 266 -13.91 -14.04 -13.30
N ASN A 267 -13.98 -12.73 -13.06
CA ASN A 267 -14.76 -11.75 -13.82
C ASN A 267 -13.87 -10.59 -14.32
N SER A 268 -12.71 -10.90 -14.88
CA SER A 268 -11.64 -9.93 -15.18
C SER A 268 -12.10 -8.73 -16.03
N ASN A 269 -12.98 -8.92 -17.02
CA ASN A 269 -13.51 -7.84 -17.85
C ASN A 269 -14.39 -6.87 -17.04
N GLU A 270 -15.35 -7.40 -16.28
CA GLU A 270 -16.26 -6.61 -15.46
C GLU A 270 -15.47 -5.87 -14.35
N ALA A 271 -14.54 -6.57 -13.69
CA ALA A 271 -13.68 -5.99 -12.68
C ALA A 271 -12.81 -4.86 -13.26
N SER A 272 -12.29 -5.02 -14.47
CA SER A 272 -11.53 -3.99 -15.18
C SER A 272 -12.36 -2.72 -15.42
N ASP A 273 -13.63 -2.86 -15.83
CA ASP A 273 -14.54 -1.73 -16.02
C ASP A 273 -14.83 -1.00 -14.69
N VAL A 274 -15.05 -1.75 -13.61
CA VAL A 274 -15.24 -1.19 -12.26
C VAL A 274 -13.98 -0.44 -11.79
N VAL A 275 -12.80 -1.03 -11.98
CA VAL A 275 -11.51 -0.39 -11.66
C VAL A 275 -11.34 0.90 -12.46
N ASN A 276 -11.64 0.89 -13.76
CA ASN A 276 -11.55 2.07 -14.61
C ASN A 276 -12.51 3.19 -14.17
N LYS A 277 -13.74 2.81 -13.81
CA LYS A 277 -14.71 3.76 -13.25
C LYS A 277 -14.16 4.45 -12.00
N GLN A 278 -13.62 3.67 -11.04
CA GLN A 278 -13.03 4.21 -9.82
C GLN A 278 -11.80 5.09 -10.10
N ILE A 279 -10.91 4.67 -11.00
CA ILE A 279 -9.76 5.49 -11.41
C ILE A 279 -10.25 6.81 -12.03
N THR A 280 -11.28 6.77 -12.87
CA THR A 280 -11.89 7.95 -13.48
C THR A 280 -12.47 8.90 -12.43
N ASP A 281 -13.23 8.37 -11.48
CA ASP A 281 -13.86 9.15 -10.42
C ASP A 281 -12.81 9.86 -9.53
N LEU A 282 -11.71 9.16 -9.23
CA LEU A 282 -10.63 9.63 -8.36
C LEU A 282 -9.67 10.61 -9.08
N THR A 283 -9.33 10.33 -10.34
CA THR A 283 -8.28 11.07 -11.07
C THR A 283 -8.81 11.99 -12.15
N LYS A 284 -10.12 11.92 -12.48
CA LYS A 284 -10.79 12.61 -13.58
C LYS A 284 -10.24 12.21 -14.97
N LYS A 285 -9.59 11.05 -15.05
CA LYS A 285 -9.00 10.51 -16.29
C LYS A 285 -9.34 9.03 -16.42
N SER A 286 -10.11 8.69 -17.44
CA SER A 286 -10.38 7.29 -17.81
C SER A 286 -9.19 6.69 -18.56
N LEU A 287 -9.09 5.36 -18.48
CA LEU A 287 -8.17 4.57 -19.28
C LEU A 287 -8.91 3.97 -20.47
N SER A 288 -8.25 3.93 -21.64
CA SER A 288 -8.81 3.20 -22.77
C SER A 288 -8.79 1.70 -22.53
N LYS A 289 -9.69 0.96 -23.21
CA LYS A 289 -9.73 -0.50 -23.10
C LYS A 289 -8.39 -1.16 -23.41
N ASP A 290 -7.68 -0.68 -24.41
CA ASP A 290 -6.36 -1.20 -24.79
C ASP A 290 -5.30 -1.05 -23.67
N ILE A 291 -5.37 0.06 -22.91
CA ILE A 291 -4.49 0.28 -21.76
C ILE A 291 -4.85 -0.69 -20.65
N LEU A 292 -6.14 -0.84 -20.34
CA LEU A 292 -6.62 -1.75 -19.31
C LEU A 292 -6.25 -3.19 -19.63
N ASP A 293 -6.56 -3.66 -20.84
CA ASP A 293 -6.27 -5.03 -21.27
C ASP A 293 -4.76 -5.33 -21.24
N SER A 294 -3.93 -4.36 -21.65
CA SER A 294 -2.48 -4.50 -21.59
C SER A 294 -1.96 -4.55 -20.15
N ALA A 295 -2.51 -3.71 -19.29
CA ALA A 295 -2.11 -3.59 -17.90
C ALA A 295 -2.52 -4.83 -17.08
N PHE A 296 -3.77 -5.30 -17.20
CA PHE A 296 -4.23 -6.48 -16.49
C PHE A 296 -3.51 -7.77 -16.92
N LYS A 297 -3.01 -7.86 -18.15
CA LYS A 297 -2.19 -9.00 -18.62
C LYS A 297 -0.82 -9.08 -17.95
N ARG A 298 -0.33 -7.99 -17.37
CA ARG A 298 1.00 -7.89 -16.77
C ARG A 298 1.03 -8.07 -15.27
N LEU A 299 -0.10 -8.27 -14.63
CA LEU A 299 -0.21 -8.45 -13.20
C LEU A 299 -1.03 -9.68 -12.84
N THR A 300 -0.82 -10.16 -11.63
CA THR A 300 -1.61 -11.23 -11.04
C THR A 300 -2.26 -10.71 -9.77
N VAL A 301 -3.58 -10.70 -9.72
CA VAL A 301 -4.34 -10.36 -8.50
C VAL A 301 -4.31 -11.57 -7.59
N THR A 302 -3.79 -11.41 -6.36
CA THR A 302 -3.48 -12.53 -5.46
C THR A 302 -3.66 -12.16 -4.00
N ASN A 303 -3.79 -13.16 -3.14
CA ASN A 303 -3.73 -13.00 -1.68
C ASN A 303 -2.33 -13.28 -1.12
N ASN A 304 -1.42 -13.87 -1.94
CA ASN A 304 -0.08 -14.25 -1.51
C ASN A 304 0.85 -13.01 -1.53
N PRO A 305 1.47 -12.61 -0.40
CA PRO A 305 2.43 -11.50 -0.37
C PRO A 305 3.83 -11.90 -0.83
N GLU A 306 4.02 -13.09 -1.40
CA GLU A 306 5.33 -13.62 -1.84
C GLU A 306 6.40 -13.40 -0.76
N LYS A 307 6.21 -14.05 0.41
CA LYS A 307 7.03 -13.83 1.61
C LYS A 307 8.53 -13.86 1.35
N ASP A 308 9.00 -14.83 0.58
CA ASP A 308 10.44 -14.95 0.27
C ASP A 308 10.94 -13.77 -0.57
N ALA A 309 10.15 -13.34 -1.57
CA ALA A 309 10.47 -12.16 -2.37
C ALA A 309 10.42 -10.88 -1.52
N THR A 310 9.46 -10.78 -0.61
CA THR A 310 9.36 -9.66 0.34
C THR A 310 10.60 -9.60 1.26
N ILE A 311 11.06 -10.72 1.79
CA ILE A 311 12.29 -10.79 2.61
C ILE A 311 13.54 -10.46 1.78
N GLU A 312 13.62 -10.97 0.54
CA GLU A 312 14.73 -10.60 -0.36
C GLU A 312 14.75 -9.08 -0.64
N MET A 313 13.60 -8.44 -0.76
CA MET A 313 13.50 -6.99 -0.92
C MET A 313 14.00 -6.21 0.31
N VAL A 314 13.96 -6.77 1.52
CA VAL A 314 14.65 -6.19 2.69
C VAL A 314 16.16 -6.12 2.43
N ASN A 315 16.76 -7.19 1.92
CA ASN A 315 18.20 -7.22 1.59
C ASN A 315 18.53 -6.22 0.46
N LEU A 316 17.66 -6.09 -0.54
CA LEU A 316 17.81 -5.06 -1.58
C LEU A 316 17.76 -3.65 -0.98
N SER A 317 16.89 -3.39 -0.04
CA SER A 317 16.78 -2.10 0.64
C SER A 317 18.06 -1.74 1.40
N VAL A 318 18.72 -2.73 2.02
CA VAL A 318 20.03 -2.53 2.68
C VAL A 318 21.13 -2.31 1.64
N THR A 319 21.22 -3.17 0.64
CA THR A 319 22.26 -3.08 -0.41
C THR A 319 22.21 -1.76 -1.17
N THR A 320 21.00 -1.24 -1.40
CA THR A 320 20.78 0.04 -2.08
C THR A 320 20.94 1.26 -1.15
N GLY A 321 21.06 1.01 0.16
CA GLY A 321 21.31 2.06 1.17
C GLY A 321 20.05 2.79 1.66
N PHE A 322 18.85 2.28 1.37
CA PHE A 322 17.61 2.81 1.94
C PHE A 322 17.43 2.38 3.40
N LEU A 323 17.86 1.18 3.74
CA LEU A 323 17.99 0.74 5.12
C LEU A 323 19.47 0.69 5.50
N LYS A 324 19.79 1.16 6.70
CA LYS A 324 21.17 1.07 7.24
C LYS A 324 21.58 -0.37 7.57
N GLN A 325 20.61 -1.15 8.03
CA GLN A 325 20.74 -2.57 8.36
C GLN A 325 19.38 -3.27 8.17
N ALA A 326 19.41 -4.58 7.98
CA ALA A 326 18.20 -5.38 7.91
C ALA A 326 17.52 -5.40 9.31
N PRO A 327 16.20 -5.16 9.37
CA PRO A 327 15.43 -5.40 10.59
C PRO A 327 15.32 -6.92 10.84
N ASP A 328 14.95 -7.31 12.05
CA ASP A 328 14.42 -8.65 12.29
C ASP A 328 13.11 -8.80 11.49
N THR A 329 13.05 -9.77 10.58
CA THR A 329 11.93 -9.96 9.65
C THR A 329 10.89 -10.96 10.16
N LYS A 330 11.05 -11.51 11.37
CA LYS A 330 10.18 -12.54 11.92
C LYS A 330 8.70 -12.15 11.87
N ASP A 331 8.39 -10.92 12.23
CA ASP A 331 7.02 -10.39 12.31
C ASP A 331 6.66 -9.48 11.11
N LEU A 332 7.52 -9.37 10.10
CA LEU A 332 7.27 -8.52 8.93
C LEU A 332 6.02 -8.98 8.16
N VAL A 333 5.88 -10.29 7.99
CA VAL A 333 4.75 -10.93 7.28
C VAL A 333 4.01 -11.82 8.27
N ASN A 334 2.80 -11.42 8.62
CA ASN A 334 1.90 -12.13 9.54
C ASN A 334 0.66 -12.61 8.79
N LEU A 335 0.59 -13.90 8.47
CA LEU A 335 -0.48 -14.51 7.67
C LEU A 335 -1.51 -15.27 8.51
N ASP A 336 -1.46 -15.21 9.83
CA ASP A 336 -2.30 -16.02 10.72
C ASP A 336 -3.79 -15.85 10.42
N LEU A 337 -4.28 -14.59 10.37
CA LEU A 337 -5.68 -14.32 10.04
C LEU A 337 -6.03 -14.61 8.59
N LEU A 338 -5.13 -14.32 7.65
CA LEU A 338 -5.35 -14.64 6.25
C LEU A 338 -5.50 -16.16 6.05
N ASN A 339 -4.61 -16.95 6.65
CA ASN A 339 -4.66 -18.40 6.55
C ASN A 339 -5.91 -18.99 7.22
N LYS A 340 -6.34 -18.42 8.35
CA LYS A 340 -7.64 -18.75 8.94
C LYS A 340 -8.78 -18.51 7.95
N VAL A 341 -8.84 -17.35 7.31
CA VAL A 341 -9.86 -17.00 6.31
C VAL A 341 -9.81 -17.93 5.09
N LEU A 342 -8.62 -18.19 4.55
CA LEU A 342 -8.45 -19.10 3.41
C LEU A 342 -8.96 -20.51 3.74
N LYS A 343 -8.61 -21.02 4.92
CA LYS A 343 -9.08 -22.33 5.40
C LYS A 343 -10.62 -22.38 5.56
N GLU A 344 -11.22 -21.35 6.15
CA GLU A 344 -12.69 -21.22 6.26
C GLU A 344 -13.37 -21.24 4.89
N LYS A 345 -12.71 -20.73 3.85
CA LYS A 345 -13.19 -20.71 2.46
C LYS A 345 -12.80 -21.96 1.66
N GLY A 346 -12.15 -22.95 2.27
CA GLY A 346 -11.68 -24.16 1.60
C GLY A 346 -10.55 -23.91 0.61
N GLN A 347 -9.83 -22.80 0.75
CA GLN A 347 -8.66 -22.46 -0.06
C GLN A 347 -7.36 -22.91 0.62
N LYS A 348 -6.29 -23.05 -0.18
CA LYS A 348 -4.97 -23.45 0.32
C LYS A 348 -4.34 -22.32 1.15
N GLU A 349 -3.83 -22.70 2.33
CA GLU A 349 -3.03 -21.79 3.16
C GLU A 349 -1.73 -21.37 2.43
N ILE A 350 -1.29 -20.14 2.69
CA ILE A 350 -0.06 -19.54 2.17
C ILE A 350 1.05 -19.72 3.21
N GLN A 351 2.23 -20.13 2.75
CA GLN A 351 3.41 -20.39 3.59
C GLN A 351 4.29 -19.15 3.81
#